data_bd0c5d6b3f0ac8a86563ce65bd55c1a1
#
_entry.id   bd0c5d6b3f0ac8a86563ce65bd55c1a1
#
_cell.length_a   1.000
_cell.length_b   1.000
_cell.length_c   1.000
_cell.angle_alpha   90.00
_cell.angle_beta   90.00
_cell.angle_gamma   90.00
#
_symmetry.space_group_name_H-M   'P 1'
#
loop_
_entity.id
_entity.type
_entity.pdbx_description
1 polymer ?
#
loop_
_entity_poly.entity_id
_entity_poly.type
_entity_poly.pdbx_seq_one_letter_code
_entity_poly.pdbx_strand_id
1 'polypeptide(L)'
;MRTSQYLLSTLKETPASAEVISHQLMLRAGLVRNVASGLYTWLPTGLKVLRKVENIVREEMERAGSLEVLMPMVQPADLWEESGRWEDYGPELLRLNDRHNRSFVLGPTHEEVITKLVANEINSYKQLPLNVFQIQTKFRDEIRPRFGVMRGREFLMKDAYSFHLDSACLEKTYQ
;
A
#
# COMPACT_ATOMS: atom_id res chain seq x y z
N MET A 1 23.96 -14.72 13.79
CA MET A 1 22.82 -14.49 14.71
C MET A 1 22.47 -15.83 15.36
N ARG A 2 22.35 -15.90 16.69
CA ARG A 2 22.01 -17.15 17.38
C ARG A 2 20.48 -17.29 17.44
N THR A 3 19.95 -18.48 17.22
CA THR A 3 18.50 -18.75 17.30
C THR A 3 17.91 -18.44 18.67
N SER A 4 18.70 -18.61 19.75
CA SER A 4 18.32 -18.25 21.12
C SER A 4 18.11 -16.75 21.35
N GLN A 5 18.56 -15.91 20.43
CA GLN A 5 18.43 -14.45 20.47
C GLN A 5 17.50 -13.92 19.36
N TYR A 6 16.81 -14.81 18.67
CA TYR A 6 15.94 -14.46 17.55
C TYR A 6 14.50 -14.90 17.86
N LEU A 7 13.55 -14.01 17.62
CA LEU A 7 12.13 -14.30 17.84
C LEU A 7 11.63 -15.28 16.77
N LEU A 8 11.82 -16.57 17.02
CA LEU A 8 11.25 -17.66 16.23
C LEU A 8 9.95 -18.12 16.89
N SER A 9 8.82 -17.61 16.41
CA SER A 9 7.50 -17.91 16.98
C SER A 9 6.75 -18.92 16.10
N THR A 10 7.27 -20.15 15.99
CA THR A 10 6.60 -21.21 15.24
C THR A 10 5.43 -21.80 16.02
N LEU A 11 4.41 -22.26 15.31
CA LEU A 11 3.25 -22.95 15.87
C LEU A 11 3.20 -24.40 15.38
N LYS A 12 2.90 -25.33 16.29
CA LYS A 12 2.71 -26.76 15.93
C LYS A 12 1.41 -26.96 15.20
N GLU A 13 0.36 -26.31 15.66
CA GLU A 13 -1.00 -26.44 15.12
C GLU A 13 -1.36 -25.25 14.24
N THR A 14 -2.27 -25.50 13.33
CA THR A 14 -2.86 -24.46 12.48
C THR A 14 -4.00 -23.78 13.22
N PRO A 15 -3.99 -22.44 13.37
CA PRO A 15 -5.12 -21.73 13.94
C PRO A 15 -6.40 -21.97 13.12
N ALA A 16 -7.52 -22.20 13.80
CA ALA A 16 -8.82 -22.49 13.16
C ALA A 16 -9.31 -21.34 12.22
N SER A 17 -8.84 -20.12 12.44
CA SER A 17 -9.14 -18.95 11.61
C SER A 17 -8.42 -18.92 10.27
N ALA A 18 -7.46 -19.82 10.02
CA ALA A 18 -6.68 -19.85 8.79
C ALA A 18 -7.27 -20.86 7.80
N GLU A 19 -8.00 -20.37 6.80
CA GLU A 19 -8.67 -21.21 5.80
C GLU A 19 -7.71 -21.66 4.68
N VAL A 20 -6.89 -20.73 4.14
CA VAL A 20 -6.01 -21.02 3.00
C VAL A 20 -4.61 -21.42 3.44
N ILE A 21 -3.97 -22.29 2.65
CA ILE A 21 -2.66 -22.88 2.97
C ILE A 21 -1.57 -21.83 3.17
N SER A 22 -1.54 -20.76 2.37
CA SER A 22 -0.56 -19.68 2.53
C SER A 22 -0.67 -18.99 3.88
N HIS A 23 -1.90 -18.70 4.35
CA HIS A 23 -2.14 -18.10 5.67
C HIS A 23 -1.73 -19.07 6.79
N GLN A 24 -2.09 -20.36 6.65
CA GLN A 24 -1.71 -21.39 7.60
C GLN A 24 -0.18 -21.47 7.76
N LEU A 25 0.53 -21.53 6.64
CA LEU A 25 1.99 -21.64 6.64
C LEU A 25 2.66 -20.38 7.18
N MET A 26 2.16 -19.18 6.86
CA MET A 26 2.69 -17.94 7.39
C MET A 26 2.54 -17.85 8.92
N LEU A 27 1.40 -18.24 9.46
CA LEU A 27 1.18 -18.28 10.92
C LEU A 27 2.05 -19.33 11.59
N ARG A 28 2.10 -20.56 11.04
CA ARG A 28 2.90 -21.68 11.59
C ARG A 28 4.39 -21.40 11.54
N ALA A 29 4.89 -20.82 10.46
CA ALA A 29 6.29 -20.45 10.33
C ALA A 29 6.69 -19.21 11.15
N GLY A 30 5.75 -18.55 11.82
CA GLY A 30 6.03 -17.36 12.60
C GLY A 30 6.42 -16.16 11.74
N LEU A 31 5.82 -16.00 10.57
CA LEU A 31 6.05 -14.86 9.69
C LEU A 31 5.17 -13.67 10.08
N VAL A 32 3.94 -13.95 10.49
CA VAL A 32 2.96 -12.95 10.90
C VAL A 32 2.17 -13.37 12.14
N ARG A 33 1.56 -12.38 12.80
CA ARG A 33 0.54 -12.59 13.84
C ARG A 33 -0.65 -11.68 13.59
N ASN A 34 -1.83 -12.22 13.80
CA ASN A 34 -3.05 -11.44 13.74
C ASN A 34 -3.17 -10.55 14.98
N VAL A 35 -3.50 -9.27 14.78
CA VAL A 35 -3.80 -8.29 15.84
C VAL A 35 -5.30 -8.11 15.96
N ALA A 36 -5.95 -7.93 14.82
CA ALA A 36 -7.40 -7.84 14.66
C ALA A 36 -7.77 -8.35 13.28
N SER A 37 -9.05 -8.44 12.97
CA SER A 37 -9.51 -8.89 11.64
C SER A 37 -8.90 -8.04 10.54
N GLY A 38 -8.08 -8.67 9.66
CA GLY A 38 -7.38 -8.01 8.56
C GLY A 38 -6.18 -7.14 8.94
N LEU A 39 -5.73 -7.18 10.20
CA LEU A 39 -4.56 -6.44 10.70
C LEU A 39 -3.50 -7.42 11.22
N TYR A 40 -2.28 -7.33 10.71
CA TYR A 40 -1.21 -8.28 10.99
C TYR A 40 0.07 -7.58 11.44
N THR A 41 0.72 -8.15 12.45
CA THR A 41 2.11 -7.84 12.78
C THR A 41 3.03 -8.74 11.98
N TRP A 42 3.97 -8.17 11.26
CA TRP A 42 5.06 -8.89 10.61
C TRP A 42 6.16 -9.18 11.62
N LEU A 43 6.42 -10.47 11.89
CA LEU A 43 7.50 -10.89 12.75
C LEU A 43 8.85 -10.82 12.03
N PRO A 44 9.99 -10.90 12.74
CA PRO A 44 11.30 -10.63 12.14
C PRO A 44 11.62 -11.40 10.87
N THR A 45 11.25 -12.68 10.78
CA THR A 45 11.47 -13.51 9.59
C THR A 45 10.53 -13.07 8.45
N GLY A 46 9.26 -12.85 8.74
CA GLY A 46 8.28 -12.37 7.77
C GLY A 46 8.64 -10.99 7.21
N LEU A 47 9.07 -10.08 8.08
CA LEU A 47 9.50 -8.74 7.69
C LEU A 47 10.74 -8.80 6.76
N LYS A 48 11.68 -9.70 7.00
CA LYS A 48 12.83 -9.88 6.09
C LYS A 48 12.41 -10.36 4.71
N VAL A 49 11.44 -11.27 4.64
CA VAL A 49 10.89 -11.74 3.36
C VAL A 49 10.18 -10.60 2.65
N LEU A 50 9.31 -9.88 3.36
CA LEU A 50 8.59 -8.72 2.81
C LEU A 50 9.55 -7.69 2.22
N ARG A 51 10.60 -7.30 2.96
CA ARG A 51 11.62 -6.34 2.50
C ARG A 51 12.41 -6.83 1.30
N LYS A 52 12.65 -8.14 1.16
CA LYS A 52 13.28 -8.68 -0.06
C LYS A 52 12.37 -8.51 -1.28
N VAL A 53 11.08 -8.81 -1.13
CA VAL A 53 10.10 -8.59 -2.20
C VAL A 53 10.01 -7.09 -2.55
N GLU A 54 9.95 -6.22 -1.54
CA GLU A 54 9.99 -4.77 -1.71
C GLU A 54 11.19 -4.31 -2.53
N ASN A 55 12.39 -4.78 -2.17
CA ASN A 55 13.61 -4.42 -2.87
C ASN A 55 13.63 -4.87 -4.33
N ILE A 56 13.16 -6.10 -4.62
CA ILE A 56 13.03 -6.59 -5.99
C ILE A 56 12.10 -5.69 -6.80
N VAL A 57 10.94 -5.35 -6.22
CA VAL A 57 9.96 -4.46 -6.89
C VAL A 57 10.55 -3.07 -7.11
N ARG A 58 11.25 -2.51 -6.13
CA ARG A 58 11.92 -1.21 -6.24
C ARG A 58 12.95 -1.20 -7.36
N GLU A 59 13.85 -2.19 -7.39
CA GLU A 59 14.88 -2.32 -8.42
C GLU A 59 14.29 -2.42 -9.83
N GLU A 60 13.18 -3.15 -10.02
CA GLU A 60 12.51 -3.26 -11.31
C GLU A 60 11.84 -1.94 -11.73
N MET A 61 11.20 -1.23 -10.78
CA MET A 61 10.59 0.06 -11.06
C MET A 61 11.63 1.12 -11.44
N GLU A 62 12.75 1.18 -10.71
CA GLU A 62 13.87 2.08 -11.00
C GLU A 62 14.54 1.74 -12.35
N ARG A 63 14.71 0.45 -12.66
CA ARG A 63 15.22 -0.02 -13.96
C ARG A 63 14.32 0.38 -15.12
N ALA A 64 13.00 0.42 -14.88
CA ALA A 64 12.03 0.94 -15.86
C ALA A 64 12.00 2.48 -15.94
N GLY A 65 12.86 3.18 -15.20
CA GLY A 65 12.96 4.64 -15.21
C GLY A 65 11.93 5.38 -14.35
N SER A 66 11.23 4.68 -13.46
CA SER A 66 10.33 5.32 -12.50
C SER A 66 11.07 5.90 -11.31
N LEU A 67 10.60 7.03 -10.78
CA LEU A 67 11.18 7.70 -9.61
C LEU A 67 10.38 7.35 -8.37
N GLU A 68 11.07 6.93 -7.30
CA GLU A 68 10.40 6.64 -6.03
C GLU A 68 10.00 7.93 -5.32
N VAL A 69 8.75 7.98 -4.84
CA VAL A 69 8.21 9.01 -3.95
C VAL A 69 7.60 8.36 -2.72
N LEU A 70 7.40 9.11 -1.66
CA LEU A 70 6.68 8.63 -0.48
C LEU A 70 5.65 9.68 -0.08
N MET A 71 4.39 9.34 -0.25
CA MET A 71 3.26 10.22 0.04
C MET A 71 2.64 9.88 1.40
N PRO A 72 2.00 10.84 2.08
CA PRO A 72 1.41 10.59 3.39
C PRO A 72 0.26 9.59 3.35
N MET A 73 0.16 8.75 4.38
CA MET A 73 -0.94 7.80 4.57
C MET A 73 -2.24 8.52 4.93
N VAL A 74 -2.16 9.56 5.74
CA VAL A 74 -3.31 10.39 6.12
C VAL A 74 -3.48 11.50 5.09
N GLN A 75 -4.66 11.57 4.50
CA GLN A 75 -4.95 12.49 3.40
C GLN A 75 -6.11 13.42 3.77
N PRO A 76 -6.04 14.72 3.43
CA PRO A 76 -7.12 15.65 3.71
C PRO A 76 -8.36 15.35 2.86
N ALA A 77 -9.55 15.57 3.44
CA ALA A 77 -10.83 15.35 2.78
C ALA A 77 -10.99 16.15 1.48
N ASP A 78 -10.48 17.40 1.47
CA ASP A 78 -10.63 18.33 0.34
C ASP A 78 -10.18 17.73 -1.00
N LEU A 79 -9.14 16.90 -1.00
CA LEU A 79 -8.66 16.22 -2.22
C LEU A 79 -9.68 15.20 -2.75
N TRP A 80 -10.34 14.50 -1.84
CA TRP A 80 -11.35 13.49 -2.15
C TRP A 80 -12.69 14.13 -2.55
N GLU A 81 -13.01 15.29 -1.99
CA GLU A 81 -14.16 16.12 -2.38
C GLU A 81 -13.94 16.72 -3.77
N GLU A 82 -12.74 17.27 -4.06
CA GLU A 82 -12.35 17.79 -5.38
C GLU A 82 -12.50 16.76 -6.50
N SER A 83 -12.15 15.50 -6.23
CA SER A 83 -12.29 14.40 -7.21
C SER A 83 -13.71 13.80 -7.28
N GLY A 84 -14.61 14.16 -6.35
CA GLY A 84 -15.92 13.56 -6.19
C GLY A 84 -15.91 12.19 -5.49
N ARG A 85 -14.73 11.62 -5.21
CA ARG A 85 -14.58 10.28 -4.64
C ARG A 85 -14.86 10.21 -3.15
N TRP A 86 -15.03 11.35 -2.48
CA TRP A 86 -15.44 11.35 -1.06
C TRP A 86 -16.73 10.57 -0.81
N GLU A 87 -17.72 10.72 -1.67
CA GLU A 87 -18.98 9.98 -1.59
C GLU A 87 -18.92 8.65 -2.37
N ASP A 88 -18.36 8.67 -3.59
CA ASP A 88 -18.39 7.55 -4.51
C ASP A 88 -17.55 6.35 -4.06
N TYR A 89 -16.49 6.55 -3.25
CA TYR A 89 -15.64 5.47 -2.78
C TYR A 89 -16.37 4.51 -1.82
N GLY A 90 -17.39 5.02 -1.15
CA GLY A 90 -18.22 4.22 -0.26
C GLY A 90 -17.60 3.94 1.11
N PRO A 91 -18.09 2.87 1.81
CA PRO A 91 -17.75 2.62 3.21
C PRO A 91 -16.34 2.09 3.44
N GLU A 92 -15.63 1.63 2.40
CA GLU A 92 -14.23 1.19 2.53
C GLU A 92 -13.26 2.34 2.77
N LEU A 93 -13.68 3.58 2.52
CA LEU A 93 -12.92 4.80 2.84
C LEU A 93 -13.06 5.11 4.32
N LEU A 94 -12.02 4.83 5.10
CA LEU A 94 -12.02 5.16 6.52
C LEU A 94 -11.79 6.65 6.74
N ARG A 95 -12.85 7.34 7.15
CA ARG A 95 -12.87 8.77 7.44
C ARG A 95 -12.58 9.02 8.91
N LEU A 96 -11.83 10.07 9.21
CA LEU A 96 -11.48 10.46 10.58
C LEU A 96 -11.40 11.98 10.69
N ASN A 97 -11.49 12.48 11.90
CA ASN A 97 -11.29 13.89 12.19
C ASN A 97 -10.06 14.08 13.08
N ASP A 98 -9.33 15.16 12.85
CA ASP A 98 -8.28 15.57 13.77
C ASP A 98 -8.88 16.28 15.00
N ARG A 99 -8.00 16.67 15.95
CA ARG A 99 -8.43 17.39 17.16
C ARG A 99 -9.05 18.76 16.91
N HIS A 100 -8.96 19.29 15.71
CA HIS A 100 -9.57 20.56 15.28
C HIS A 100 -10.82 20.34 14.41
N ASN A 101 -11.38 19.12 14.41
CA ASN A 101 -12.52 18.70 13.58
C ASN A 101 -12.32 18.87 12.08
N ARG A 102 -11.08 18.81 11.59
CA ARG A 102 -10.80 18.75 10.16
C ARG A 102 -10.89 17.31 9.70
N SER A 103 -11.59 17.09 8.59
CA SER A 103 -11.80 15.75 8.04
C SER A 103 -10.60 15.26 7.24
N PHE A 104 -10.26 13.99 7.44
CA PHE A 104 -9.20 13.25 6.76
C PHE A 104 -9.67 11.85 6.42
N VAL A 105 -8.85 11.14 5.64
CA VAL A 105 -9.01 9.70 5.40
C VAL A 105 -7.70 8.97 5.65
N LEU A 106 -7.76 7.69 5.96
CA LEU A 106 -6.64 6.79 5.76
C LEU A 106 -6.62 6.37 4.29
N GLY A 107 -5.52 6.66 3.59
CA GLY A 107 -5.42 6.49 2.14
C GLY A 107 -5.59 5.04 1.67
N PRO A 108 -6.69 4.70 1.00
CA PRO A 108 -6.85 3.41 0.33
C PRO A 108 -6.08 3.36 -0.99
N THR A 109 -5.74 4.51 -1.51
CA THR A 109 -5.01 4.79 -2.75
C THR A 109 -4.48 6.23 -2.73
N HIS A 110 -3.70 6.68 -3.73
CA HIS A 110 -3.06 8.00 -3.70
C HIS A 110 -3.20 8.80 -4.99
N GLU A 111 -4.18 8.49 -5.84
CA GLU A 111 -4.41 9.22 -7.09
C GLU A 111 -4.62 10.73 -6.85
N GLU A 112 -5.40 11.09 -5.84
CA GLU A 112 -5.68 12.48 -5.48
C GLU A 112 -4.41 13.21 -5.08
N VAL A 113 -3.59 12.59 -4.24
CA VAL A 113 -2.35 13.18 -3.72
C VAL A 113 -1.34 13.39 -4.82
N ILE A 114 -1.09 12.34 -5.65
CA ILE A 114 -0.09 12.44 -6.72
C ILE A 114 -0.52 13.39 -7.83
N THR A 115 -1.81 13.43 -8.15
CA THR A 115 -2.34 14.36 -9.16
C THR A 115 -2.16 15.81 -8.69
N LYS A 116 -2.45 16.09 -7.42
CA LYS A 116 -2.23 17.42 -6.84
C LYS A 116 -0.76 17.80 -6.81
N LEU A 117 0.11 16.86 -6.43
CA LEU A 117 1.57 17.07 -6.45
C LEU A 117 2.04 17.43 -7.85
N VAL A 118 1.70 16.62 -8.86
CA VAL A 118 2.14 16.83 -10.24
C VAL A 118 1.57 18.11 -10.83
N ALA A 119 0.31 18.46 -10.55
CA ALA A 119 -0.29 19.71 -10.97
C ALA A 119 0.43 20.95 -10.43
N ASN A 120 1.04 20.86 -9.25
CA ASN A 120 1.79 21.96 -8.64
C ASN A 120 3.26 22.02 -9.09
N GLU A 121 3.88 20.87 -9.37
CA GLU A 121 5.32 20.78 -9.64
C GLU A 121 5.65 20.85 -11.14
N ILE A 122 4.76 20.38 -12.03
CA ILE A 122 4.99 20.37 -13.47
C ILE A 122 4.52 21.69 -14.09
N ASN A 123 5.49 22.48 -14.52
CA ASN A 123 5.27 23.80 -15.10
C ASN A 123 5.48 23.86 -16.62
N SER A 124 5.93 22.75 -17.22
CA SER A 124 6.20 22.67 -18.67
C SER A 124 5.95 21.26 -19.20
N TYR A 125 5.35 21.17 -20.37
CA TYR A 125 5.18 19.89 -21.08
C TYR A 125 6.51 19.18 -21.38
N LYS A 126 7.64 19.90 -21.36
CA LYS A 126 8.98 19.33 -21.54
C LYS A 126 9.44 18.46 -20.38
N GLN A 127 8.74 18.52 -19.23
CA GLN A 127 8.99 17.69 -18.05
C GLN A 127 8.25 16.34 -18.13
N LEU A 128 7.45 16.12 -19.20
CA LEU A 128 6.76 14.87 -19.47
C LEU A 128 7.53 14.02 -20.50
N PRO A 129 7.44 12.68 -20.47
CA PRO A 129 6.65 11.92 -19.52
C PRO A 129 7.28 11.88 -18.12
N LEU A 130 6.45 11.77 -17.10
CA LEU A 130 6.87 11.56 -15.73
C LEU A 130 6.30 10.23 -15.23
N ASN A 131 7.17 9.34 -14.75
CA ASN A 131 6.80 8.09 -14.08
C ASN A 131 7.25 8.15 -12.64
N VAL A 132 6.33 7.93 -11.73
CA VAL A 132 6.63 7.87 -10.29
C VAL A 132 5.97 6.64 -9.67
N PHE A 133 6.57 6.12 -8.62
CA PHE A 133 6.00 5.02 -7.86
C PHE A 133 6.25 5.22 -6.36
N GLN A 134 5.49 4.51 -5.55
CA GLN A 134 5.76 4.38 -4.13
C GLN A 134 5.55 2.94 -3.66
N ILE A 135 6.15 2.61 -2.53
CA ILE A 135 5.82 1.42 -1.75
C ILE A 135 5.34 1.93 -0.40
N GLN A 136 4.03 1.89 -0.20
CA GLN A 136 3.38 2.55 0.94
C GLN A 136 2.26 1.69 1.49
N THR A 137 2.05 1.80 2.79
CA THR A 137 0.89 1.23 3.47
C THR A 137 -0.40 1.86 2.93
N LYS A 138 -1.40 1.02 2.72
CA LYS A 138 -2.77 1.41 2.38
C LYS A 138 -3.71 0.88 3.46
N PHE A 139 -4.82 1.58 3.63
CA PHE A 139 -5.89 1.13 4.50
C PHE A 139 -7.22 1.13 3.75
N ARG A 140 -7.90 -0.01 3.77
CA ARG A 140 -9.26 -0.17 3.27
C ARG A 140 -10.10 -0.79 4.36
N ASP A 141 -11.22 -0.17 4.71
CA ASP A 141 -12.13 -0.69 5.74
C ASP A 141 -12.95 -1.86 5.19
N GLU A 142 -12.22 -2.90 4.79
CA GLU A 142 -12.77 -4.12 4.19
C GLU A 142 -13.73 -4.81 5.15
N ILE A 143 -14.96 -5.02 4.70
CA ILE A 143 -16.03 -5.60 5.52
C ILE A 143 -15.79 -7.08 5.84
N ARG A 144 -15.06 -7.80 4.97
CA ARG A 144 -14.76 -9.23 5.12
C ARG A 144 -13.30 -9.53 4.79
N PRO A 145 -12.36 -9.14 5.64
CA PRO A 145 -10.96 -9.53 5.47
C PRO A 145 -10.84 -11.05 5.50
N ARG A 146 -10.05 -11.61 4.58
CA ARG A 146 -9.86 -13.06 4.46
C ARG A 146 -8.55 -13.38 3.75
N PHE A 147 -8.16 -14.66 3.77
CA PHE A 147 -6.92 -15.15 3.14
C PHE A 147 -5.65 -14.54 3.74
N GLY A 148 -5.67 -14.25 5.06
CA GLY A 148 -4.53 -13.68 5.76
C GLY A 148 -4.13 -12.31 5.20
N VAL A 149 -2.85 -12.12 4.95
CA VAL A 149 -2.30 -10.85 4.42
C VAL A 149 -2.71 -10.54 2.97
N MET A 150 -3.31 -11.50 2.26
CA MET A 150 -3.71 -11.30 0.86
C MET A 150 -4.92 -10.37 0.70
N ARG A 151 -5.81 -10.33 1.71
CA ARG A 151 -6.95 -9.42 1.75
C ARG A 151 -7.15 -8.88 3.15
N GLY A 152 -6.16 -8.13 3.60
CA GLY A 152 -6.19 -7.40 4.87
C GLY A 152 -6.84 -6.03 4.74
N ARG A 153 -7.04 -5.36 5.89
CA ARG A 153 -7.49 -3.97 5.96
C ARG A 153 -6.32 -3.00 5.84
N GLU A 154 -5.18 -3.36 6.42
CA GLU A 154 -3.92 -2.64 6.28
C GLU A 154 -2.91 -3.53 5.54
N PHE A 155 -2.30 -3.01 4.49
CA PHE A 155 -1.38 -3.75 3.65
C PHE A 155 -0.40 -2.83 2.93
N LEU A 156 0.76 -3.38 2.55
CA LEU A 156 1.75 -2.67 1.76
C LEU A 156 1.44 -2.84 0.27
N MET A 157 1.44 -1.74 -0.47
CA MET A 157 1.19 -1.73 -1.91
C MET A 157 2.32 -0.99 -2.63
N LYS A 158 2.78 -1.54 -3.76
CA LYS A 158 3.45 -0.76 -4.78
C LYS A 158 2.39 -0.21 -5.72
N ASP A 159 2.30 1.08 -5.81
CA ASP A 159 1.48 1.80 -6.76
C ASP A 159 2.35 2.73 -7.60
N ALA A 160 2.04 2.83 -8.89
CA ALA A 160 2.79 3.64 -9.84
C ALA A 160 1.84 4.51 -10.66
N TYR A 161 2.31 5.69 -11.01
CA TYR A 161 1.55 6.71 -11.70
C TYR A 161 2.38 7.29 -12.82
N SER A 162 1.79 7.45 -13.98
CA SER A 162 2.49 8.02 -15.13
C SER A 162 1.68 9.16 -15.75
N PHE A 163 2.39 10.20 -16.16
CA PHE A 163 1.82 11.41 -16.73
C PHE A 163 2.45 11.65 -18.10
N HIS A 164 1.60 11.89 -19.11
CA HIS A 164 2.01 11.88 -20.51
C HIS A 164 1.50 13.10 -21.26
N LEU A 165 2.18 13.44 -22.34
CA LEU A 165 1.76 14.51 -23.23
C LEU A 165 0.60 14.09 -24.15
N ASP A 166 0.63 12.82 -24.60
CA ASP A 166 -0.36 12.25 -25.51
C ASP A 166 -0.53 10.74 -25.31
N SER A 167 -1.53 10.18 -25.97
CA SER A 167 -1.86 8.75 -25.88
C SER A 167 -0.75 7.83 -26.41
N ALA A 168 0.00 8.25 -27.43
CA ALA A 168 1.09 7.45 -27.97
C ALA A 168 2.25 7.33 -26.98
N CYS A 169 2.51 8.40 -26.22
CA CYS A 169 3.47 8.39 -25.13
C CYS A 169 3.00 7.49 -23.97
N LEU A 170 1.71 7.56 -23.61
CA LEU A 170 1.11 6.68 -22.58
C LEU A 170 1.25 5.21 -22.97
N GLU A 171 0.95 4.86 -24.21
CA GLU A 171 0.97 3.48 -24.69
C GLU A 171 2.36 2.83 -24.58
N LYS A 172 3.42 3.59 -24.85
CA LYS A 172 4.80 3.13 -24.66
C LYS A 172 5.17 2.79 -23.23
N THR A 173 4.56 3.46 -22.27
CA THR A 173 4.80 3.19 -20.84
C THR A 173 3.93 2.04 -20.33
N TYR A 174 2.76 1.83 -20.96
CA TYR A 174 1.84 0.78 -20.58
C TYR A 174 2.30 -0.63 -21.04
N GLN A 175 3.04 -0.72 -22.16
CA GLN A 175 3.62 -1.97 -22.69
C GLN A 175 4.88 -2.38 -21.93
#